data_bcbf0e083ebb07e61087a765a7f21d5d
#
_entry.id   bcbf0e083ebb07e61087a765a7f21d5d
#
_cell.length_a   1.000
_cell.length_b   1.000
_cell.length_c   1.000
_cell.angle_alpha   90.00
_cell.angle_beta   90.00
_cell.angle_gamma   90.00
#
_symmetry.space_group_name_H-M   'P 1'
#
loop_
_entity.id
_entity.type
_entity.pdbx_description
1 polymer ?
#
loop_
_entity_poly.entity_id
_entity_poly.type
_entity_poly.pdbx_seq_one_letter_code
_entity_poly.pdbx_strand_id
1 'polypeptide(L)'
;MLEEIKKTAAFIQAETRDFAPEVGIVLGTGLGDFADRIDTQFAIEYRNIPGFPVSTVEGHKGRMIFGTIEGRRVVAMQGRFHYYEGYTMQQVTFPVRVMQQIGIKYLFVSNASGGINPSFRVGDLMVITDHINLMPNPLIGPNMAQLGPRFPDMHNCYDKSLIAAATKIAEEESIKLQYGVYVGGTGPTFETQAEYRYFKVIGGDAAGMSTVPEVIVARHMSIPVFGVSVITNCGLSDEVGDHEDVQRQGKKAGVRMEVLFRRMIKNL
;
A
#
# COMPACT_ATOMS: atom_id res chain seq x y z
N MET A 1 12.92 15.11 -11.59
CA MET A 1 12.07 14.43 -10.58
C MET A 1 11.63 15.32 -9.41
N LEU A 2 12.53 15.93 -8.60
CA LEU A 2 12.08 16.77 -7.47
C LEU A 2 11.18 17.94 -7.90
N GLU A 3 11.55 18.65 -8.97
CA GLU A 3 10.75 19.74 -9.52
C GLU A 3 9.40 19.25 -10.09
N GLU A 4 9.36 18.06 -10.65
CA GLU A 4 8.12 17.44 -11.11
C GLU A 4 7.20 17.09 -9.93
N ILE A 5 7.76 16.52 -8.84
CA ILE A 5 7.00 16.24 -7.62
C ILE A 5 6.37 17.53 -7.07
N LYS A 6 7.16 18.62 -6.97
CA LYS A 6 6.66 19.91 -6.50
C LYS A 6 5.59 20.49 -7.42
N LYS A 7 5.81 20.42 -8.76
CA LYS A 7 4.84 20.89 -9.74
C LYS A 7 3.53 20.14 -9.66
N THR A 8 3.60 18.81 -9.52
CA THR A 8 2.41 17.96 -9.37
C THR A 8 1.70 18.23 -8.05
N ALA A 9 2.44 18.39 -6.96
CA ALA A 9 1.85 18.77 -5.66
C ALA A 9 1.14 20.12 -5.73
N ALA A 10 1.74 21.12 -6.35
CA ALA A 10 1.11 22.45 -6.55
C ALA A 10 -0.15 22.36 -7.41
N PHE A 11 -0.16 21.53 -8.45
CA PHE A 11 -1.36 21.27 -9.24
C PHE A 11 -2.48 20.68 -8.39
N ILE A 12 -2.18 19.64 -7.61
CA ILE A 12 -3.17 19.00 -6.71
C ILE A 12 -3.68 20.00 -5.67
N GLN A 13 -2.81 20.79 -5.06
CA GLN A 13 -3.21 21.82 -4.09
C GLN A 13 -4.17 22.85 -4.70
N ALA A 14 -3.90 23.30 -5.93
CA ALA A 14 -4.80 24.20 -6.65
C ALA A 14 -6.18 23.57 -6.92
N GLU A 15 -6.21 22.31 -7.43
CA GLU A 15 -7.44 21.57 -7.72
C GLU A 15 -8.27 21.25 -6.47
N THR A 16 -7.61 21.11 -5.32
CA THR A 16 -8.24 20.75 -4.04
C THR A 16 -8.36 21.94 -3.07
N ARG A 17 -8.14 23.17 -3.53
CA ARG A 17 -8.22 24.39 -2.73
C ARG A 17 -7.36 24.31 -1.46
N ASP A 18 -6.10 23.90 -1.63
CA ASP A 18 -5.12 23.72 -0.56
C ASP A 18 -5.54 22.70 0.52
N PHE A 19 -6.30 21.67 0.12
CA PHE A 19 -6.64 20.57 1.02
C PHE A 19 -5.34 19.87 1.48
N ALA A 20 -5.07 19.92 2.78
CA ALA A 20 -3.86 19.37 3.39
C ALA A 20 -4.18 18.05 4.13
N PRO A 21 -4.00 16.88 3.49
CA PRO A 21 -4.27 15.59 4.11
C PRO A 21 -3.24 15.28 5.20
N GLU A 22 -3.67 14.56 6.24
CA GLU A 22 -2.80 14.06 7.31
C GLU A 22 -2.38 12.61 7.04
N VAL A 23 -3.25 11.82 6.39
CA VAL A 23 -3.02 10.40 6.14
C VAL A 23 -3.11 10.11 4.65
N GLY A 24 -2.07 9.49 4.10
CA GLY A 24 -2.08 8.88 2.78
C GLY A 24 -2.51 7.42 2.86
N ILE A 25 -3.35 6.99 1.95
CA ILE A 25 -3.86 5.61 1.89
C ILE A 25 -3.64 5.07 0.48
N VAL A 26 -3.02 3.89 0.36
CA VAL A 26 -2.91 3.18 -0.93
C VAL A 26 -3.75 1.92 -0.88
N LEU A 27 -4.81 1.90 -1.70
CA LEU A 27 -5.74 0.78 -1.77
C LEU A 27 -5.34 -0.20 -2.88
N GLY A 28 -5.13 -1.45 -2.49
CA GLY A 28 -4.78 -2.54 -3.39
C GLY A 28 -5.98 -3.19 -4.07
N THR A 29 -5.69 -4.24 -4.84
CA THR A 29 -6.67 -5.04 -5.58
C THR A 29 -7.77 -5.59 -4.67
N GLY A 30 -9.04 -5.40 -5.04
CA GLY A 30 -10.21 -5.82 -4.28
C GLY A 30 -10.52 -4.96 -3.04
N LEU A 31 -9.71 -3.93 -2.74
CA LEU A 31 -9.86 -3.08 -1.55
C LEU A 31 -10.35 -1.66 -1.86
N GLY A 32 -10.61 -1.39 -3.14
CA GLY A 32 -11.03 -0.07 -3.62
C GLY A 32 -12.36 0.45 -3.03
N ASP A 33 -13.23 -0.44 -2.57
CA ASP A 33 -14.52 -0.08 -1.96
C ASP A 33 -14.34 0.67 -0.62
N PHE A 34 -13.19 0.56 0.03
CA PHE A 34 -12.87 1.40 1.21
C PHE A 34 -12.97 2.90 0.91
N ALA A 35 -12.69 3.31 -0.31
CA ALA A 35 -12.80 4.70 -0.73
C ALA A 35 -14.23 5.27 -0.60
N ASP A 36 -15.26 4.42 -0.62
CA ASP A 36 -16.66 4.82 -0.45
C ASP A 36 -16.97 5.23 1.01
N ARG A 37 -16.04 4.99 1.94
CA ARG A 37 -16.11 5.42 3.35
C ARG A 37 -15.48 6.78 3.61
N ILE A 38 -14.85 7.35 2.61
CA ILE A 38 -14.32 8.71 2.68
C ILE A 38 -15.47 9.68 2.42
N ASP A 39 -15.70 10.61 3.34
CA ASP A 39 -16.54 11.77 3.07
C ASP A 39 -15.79 12.66 2.07
N THR A 40 -16.03 12.35 0.79
CA THR A 40 -15.23 12.84 -0.33
C THR A 40 -15.54 14.30 -0.61
N GLN A 41 -14.52 15.15 -0.61
CA GLN A 41 -14.59 16.55 -0.99
C GLN A 41 -14.08 16.79 -2.41
N PHE A 42 -12.99 16.09 -2.81
CA PHE A 42 -12.43 16.19 -4.14
C PHE A 42 -12.02 14.81 -4.65
N ALA A 43 -12.07 14.63 -5.97
CA ALA A 43 -11.55 13.44 -6.64
C ALA A 43 -10.88 13.85 -7.95
N ILE A 44 -9.67 13.34 -8.21
CA ILE A 44 -8.89 13.66 -9.40
C ILE A 44 -8.46 12.34 -10.06
N GLU A 45 -8.87 12.14 -11.31
CA GLU A 45 -8.42 11.00 -12.13
C GLU A 45 -6.90 11.07 -12.35
N TYR A 46 -6.18 9.94 -12.26
CA TYR A 46 -4.72 9.92 -12.42
C TYR A 46 -4.26 10.51 -13.76
N ARG A 47 -4.99 10.24 -14.85
CA ARG A 47 -4.70 10.78 -16.18
C ARG A 47 -4.74 12.31 -16.26
N ASN A 48 -5.40 12.97 -15.32
CA ASN A 48 -5.50 14.43 -15.24
C ASN A 48 -4.42 15.03 -14.31
N ILE A 49 -3.66 14.19 -13.60
CA ILE A 49 -2.60 14.64 -12.70
C ILE A 49 -1.27 14.65 -13.45
N PRO A 50 -0.61 15.80 -13.62
CA PRO A 50 0.67 15.87 -14.33
C PRO A 50 1.72 14.93 -13.72
N GLY A 51 2.38 14.12 -14.55
CA GLY A 51 3.44 13.22 -14.14
C GLY A 51 2.98 11.89 -13.50
N PHE A 52 1.67 11.70 -13.27
CA PHE A 52 1.17 10.41 -12.80
C PHE A 52 1.14 9.39 -13.95
N PRO A 53 1.48 8.12 -13.66
CA PRO A 53 1.17 7.02 -14.54
C PRO A 53 -0.35 6.82 -14.69
N VAL A 54 -0.76 6.02 -15.66
CA VAL A 54 -2.15 5.59 -15.81
C VAL A 54 -2.25 4.15 -15.31
N SER A 55 -3.16 3.87 -14.38
CA SER A 55 -3.40 2.50 -13.93
C SER A 55 -4.05 1.69 -15.05
N THR A 56 -3.45 0.53 -15.36
CA THR A 56 -3.94 -0.39 -16.40
C THR A 56 -4.52 -1.68 -15.82
N VAL A 57 -4.45 -1.85 -14.50
CA VAL A 57 -4.94 -3.03 -13.80
C VAL A 57 -6.45 -2.99 -13.64
N GLU A 58 -7.13 -4.03 -14.08
CA GLU A 58 -8.57 -4.19 -13.92
C GLU A 58 -8.97 -4.15 -12.44
N GLY A 59 -10.05 -3.42 -12.14
CA GLY A 59 -10.51 -3.20 -10.75
C GLY A 59 -9.88 -2.00 -10.05
N HIS A 60 -8.88 -1.35 -10.64
CA HIS A 60 -8.35 -0.07 -10.16
C HIS A 60 -9.11 1.09 -10.80
N LYS A 61 -9.80 1.91 -9.98
CA LYS A 61 -10.55 3.07 -10.52
C LYS A 61 -9.64 4.20 -11.00
N GLY A 62 -8.36 4.20 -10.66
CA GLY A 62 -7.36 5.13 -11.20
C GLY A 62 -7.58 6.60 -10.83
N ARG A 63 -7.87 6.89 -9.55
CA ARG A 63 -8.09 8.26 -9.05
C ARG A 63 -7.55 8.47 -7.64
N MET A 64 -7.21 9.71 -7.33
CA MET A 64 -6.99 10.20 -5.97
C MET A 64 -8.28 10.78 -5.40
N ILE A 65 -8.58 10.43 -4.16
CA ILE A 65 -9.75 10.92 -3.42
C ILE A 65 -9.27 11.68 -2.21
N PHE A 66 -9.80 12.87 -2.01
CA PHE A 66 -9.51 13.74 -0.88
C PHE A 66 -10.79 13.94 -0.06
N GLY A 67 -10.71 13.77 1.23
CA GLY A 67 -11.88 13.91 2.11
C GLY A 67 -11.55 13.59 3.55
N THR A 68 -12.56 13.22 4.33
CA THR A 68 -12.37 12.91 5.75
C THR A 68 -12.84 11.49 6.10
N ILE A 69 -12.13 10.90 7.07
CA ILE A 69 -12.53 9.66 7.75
C ILE A 69 -12.47 9.95 9.25
N GLU A 70 -13.59 9.77 9.96
CA GLU A 70 -13.67 10.00 11.41
C GLU A 70 -13.13 11.39 11.82
N GLY A 71 -13.35 12.42 10.97
CA GLY A 71 -12.89 13.79 11.18
C GLY A 71 -11.42 14.08 10.81
N ARG A 72 -10.64 13.08 10.40
CA ARG A 72 -9.26 13.25 9.93
C ARG A 72 -9.21 13.42 8.42
N ARG A 73 -8.38 14.35 7.95
CA ARG A 73 -8.19 14.61 6.53
C ARG A 73 -7.31 13.53 5.90
N VAL A 74 -7.81 12.89 4.85
CA VAL A 74 -7.12 11.80 4.17
C VAL A 74 -7.01 12.07 2.67
N VAL A 75 -5.99 11.48 2.05
CA VAL A 75 -5.90 11.29 0.61
C VAL A 75 -5.76 9.79 0.32
N ALA A 76 -6.61 9.26 -0.52
CA ALA A 76 -6.58 7.85 -0.89
C ALA A 76 -6.32 7.66 -2.39
N MET A 77 -5.38 6.79 -2.71
CA MET A 77 -5.20 6.23 -4.04
C MET A 77 -6.17 5.06 -4.21
N GLN A 78 -7.19 5.21 -5.06
CA GLN A 78 -8.12 4.13 -5.41
C GLN A 78 -7.56 3.33 -6.58
N GLY A 79 -6.64 2.44 -6.27
CA GLY A 79 -5.74 1.73 -7.17
C GLY A 79 -4.30 2.24 -7.05
N ARG A 80 -3.36 1.43 -7.50
CA ARG A 80 -1.92 1.72 -7.48
C ARG A 80 -1.28 1.42 -8.83
N PHE A 81 0.00 1.75 -8.95
CA PHE A 81 0.83 1.40 -10.09
C PHE A 81 1.77 0.26 -9.74
N HIS A 82 2.04 -0.62 -10.71
CA HIS A 82 2.92 -1.77 -10.50
C HIS A 82 4.09 -1.75 -11.49
N TYR A 83 5.18 -2.36 -11.06
CA TYR A 83 6.36 -2.47 -11.91
C TYR A 83 6.09 -3.29 -13.18
N TYR A 84 5.25 -4.34 -13.09
CA TYR A 84 4.91 -5.17 -14.25
C TYR A 84 4.04 -4.45 -15.29
N GLU A 85 3.49 -3.29 -15.00
CA GLU A 85 2.78 -2.45 -15.99
C GLU A 85 3.78 -1.74 -16.95
N GLY A 86 5.10 -1.93 -16.76
CA GLY A 86 6.16 -1.34 -17.57
C GLY A 86 6.68 0.00 -17.04
N TYR A 87 6.23 0.43 -15.87
CA TYR A 87 6.69 1.64 -15.22
C TYR A 87 8.02 1.43 -14.50
N THR A 88 8.87 2.47 -14.50
CA THR A 88 10.05 2.49 -13.63
C THR A 88 9.65 2.55 -12.15
N MET A 89 10.54 2.11 -11.25
CA MET A 89 10.26 2.20 -9.81
C MET A 89 10.06 3.64 -9.34
N GLN A 90 10.69 4.61 -9.99
CA GLN A 90 10.49 6.03 -9.73
C GLN A 90 9.07 6.47 -10.08
N GLN A 91 8.52 5.98 -11.20
CA GLN A 91 7.13 6.25 -11.59
C GLN A 91 6.13 5.56 -10.67
N VAL A 92 6.37 4.28 -10.32
CA VAL A 92 5.51 3.52 -9.38
C VAL A 92 5.39 4.24 -8.03
N THR A 93 6.47 4.83 -7.55
CA THR A 93 6.53 5.49 -6.23
C THR A 93 6.30 7.00 -6.25
N PHE A 94 6.17 7.58 -7.43
CA PHE A 94 5.94 9.03 -7.61
C PHE A 94 4.76 9.56 -6.80
N PRO A 95 3.58 8.87 -6.77
CA PRO A 95 2.43 9.33 -6.00
C PRO A 95 2.70 9.46 -4.50
N VAL A 96 3.46 8.53 -3.91
CA VAL A 96 3.81 8.59 -2.47
C VAL A 96 4.66 9.82 -2.17
N ARG A 97 5.57 10.18 -3.07
CA ARG A 97 6.39 11.39 -2.96
C ARG A 97 5.54 12.66 -3.09
N VAL A 98 4.56 12.65 -4.00
CA VAL A 98 3.60 13.76 -4.15
C VAL A 98 2.72 13.88 -2.92
N MET A 99 2.22 12.77 -2.36
CA MET A 99 1.43 12.79 -1.12
C MET A 99 2.22 13.39 0.05
N GLN A 100 3.51 13.13 0.15
CA GLN A 100 4.36 13.78 1.15
C GLN A 100 4.43 15.30 0.96
N GLN A 101 4.58 15.78 -0.27
CA GLN A 101 4.65 17.21 -0.56
C GLN A 101 3.33 17.94 -0.28
N ILE A 102 2.19 17.29 -0.39
CA ILE A 102 0.88 17.85 -0.03
C ILE A 102 0.54 17.70 1.46
N GLY A 103 1.42 17.07 2.26
CA GLY A 103 1.38 17.18 3.72
C GLY A 103 1.02 15.93 4.52
N ILE A 104 0.99 14.72 3.92
CA ILE A 104 0.74 13.51 4.72
C ILE A 104 1.81 13.31 5.79
N LYS A 105 1.37 12.84 6.96
CA LYS A 105 2.21 12.50 8.11
C LYS A 105 2.30 11.00 8.34
N TYR A 106 1.36 10.24 7.81
CA TYR A 106 1.28 8.78 7.92
C TYR A 106 0.93 8.18 6.56
N LEU A 107 1.44 6.99 6.28
CA LEU A 107 1.07 6.23 5.08
C LEU A 107 0.48 4.88 5.49
N PHE A 108 -0.74 4.60 5.02
CA PHE A 108 -1.39 3.31 5.17
C PHE A 108 -1.41 2.61 3.81
N VAL A 109 -0.85 1.41 3.75
CA VAL A 109 -0.80 0.61 2.52
C VAL A 109 -1.55 -0.69 2.71
N SER A 110 -2.30 -1.08 1.69
CA SER A 110 -2.99 -2.36 1.68
C SER A 110 -2.75 -3.09 0.36
N ASN A 111 -2.76 -4.41 0.40
CA ASN A 111 -2.59 -5.25 -0.77
C ASN A 111 -3.34 -6.57 -0.64
N ALA A 112 -3.47 -7.29 -1.76
CA ALA A 112 -3.80 -8.69 -1.82
C ALA A 112 -2.50 -9.49 -2.01
N SER A 113 -2.39 -10.67 -1.42
CA SER A 113 -1.18 -11.49 -1.47
C SER A 113 -1.46 -12.99 -1.36
N GLY A 114 -0.56 -13.80 -1.92
CA GLY A 114 -0.51 -15.23 -1.70
C GLY A 114 0.12 -15.58 -0.35
N GLY A 115 -0.58 -16.35 0.47
CA GLY A 115 -0.07 -16.84 1.76
C GLY A 115 0.99 -17.91 1.57
N ILE A 116 2.14 -17.75 2.24
CA ILE A 116 3.26 -18.70 2.29
C ILE A 116 3.24 -19.44 3.63
N ASN A 117 2.85 -18.74 4.69
CA ASN A 117 2.77 -19.32 6.02
C ASN A 117 1.63 -20.37 6.07
N PRO A 118 1.90 -21.63 6.46
CA PRO A 118 0.89 -22.69 6.45
C PRO A 118 -0.24 -22.49 7.48
N SER A 119 -0.06 -21.60 8.45
CA SER A 119 -1.10 -21.25 9.42
C SER A 119 -2.12 -20.25 8.87
N PHE A 120 -1.80 -19.56 7.77
CA PHE A 120 -2.68 -18.57 7.16
C PHE A 120 -3.83 -19.24 6.39
N ARG A 121 -4.93 -18.54 6.28
CA ARG A 121 -6.12 -18.95 5.54
C ARG A 121 -6.56 -17.85 4.62
N VAL A 122 -7.20 -18.21 3.52
CA VAL A 122 -7.82 -17.26 2.59
C VAL A 122 -8.80 -16.38 3.36
N GLY A 123 -8.67 -15.09 3.18
CA GLY A 123 -9.43 -14.06 3.89
C GLY A 123 -8.75 -13.55 5.17
N ASP A 124 -7.65 -14.13 5.66
CA ASP A 124 -6.93 -13.57 6.81
C ASP A 124 -6.39 -12.17 6.48
N LEU A 125 -6.38 -11.30 7.50
CA LEU A 125 -5.69 -10.01 7.48
C LEU A 125 -4.32 -10.19 8.13
N MET A 126 -3.25 -9.99 7.37
CA MET A 126 -1.88 -10.01 7.88
C MET A 126 -1.35 -8.58 8.03
N VAL A 127 -1.07 -8.16 9.25
CA VAL A 127 -0.27 -6.96 9.51
C VAL A 127 1.16 -7.22 9.06
N ILE A 128 1.66 -6.38 8.18
CA ILE A 128 3.03 -6.49 7.67
C ILE A 128 3.98 -5.93 8.74
N THR A 129 4.85 -6.77 9.27
CA THR A 129 5.83 -6.38 10.29
C THR A 129 7.21 -6.09 9.72
N ASP A 130 7.52 -6.69 8.57
CA ASP A 130 8.76 -6.51 7.81
C ASP A 130 8.55 -6.94 6.35
N HIS A 131 9.56 -6.72 5.49
CA HIS A 131 9.50 -7.20 4.12
C HIS A 131 10.85 -7.70 3.60
N ILE A 132 10.77 -8.58 2.59
CA ILE A 132 11.91 -8.99 1.76
C ILE A 132 11.72 -8.38 0.38
N ASN A 133 12.66 -7.55 -0.05
CA ASN A 133 12.59 -6.88 -1.34
C ASN A 133 13.30 -7.69 -2.44
N LEU A 134 12.53 -8.34 -3.30
CA LEU A 134 13.03 -8.98 -4.52
C LEU A 134 12.67 -8.15 -5.78
N MET A 135 12.31 -6.87 -5.60
CA MET A 135 12.02 -5.91 -6.66
C MET A 135 13.21 -4.93 -6.84
N PRO A 136 13.32 -4.23 -7.97
CA PRO A 136 14.26 -3.12 -8.09
C PRO A 136 14.00 -2.06 -7.02
N ASN A 137 15.09 -1.53 -6.42
CA ASN A 137 14.97 -0.52 -5.36
C ASN A 137 14.68 0.87 -5.97
N PRO A 138 13.64 1.59 -5.55
CA PRO A 138 13.28 2.91 -6.08
C PRO A 138 14.30 4.01 -5.77
N LEU A 139 15.26 3.77 -4.86
CA LEU A 139 16.31 4.73 -4.49
C LEU A 139 17.60 4.56 -5.31
N ILE A 140 17.65 3.62 -6.26
CA ILE A 140 18.79 3.48 -7.17
C ILE A 140 18.88 4.73 -8.05
N GLY A 141 20.07 5.30 -8.15
CA GLY A 141 20.37 6.52 -8.88
C GLY A 141 20.84 7.67 -7.97
N PRO A 142 20.89 8.91 -8.45
CA PRO A 142 21.26 10.08 -7.65
C PRO A 142 20.28 10.32 -6.50
N ASN A 143 20.81 10.57 -5.30
CA ASN A 143 19.96 10.89 -4.14
C ASN A 143 19.34 12.28 -4.25
N MET A 144 18.09 12.38 -3.80
CA MET A 144 17.38 13.65 -3.60
C MET A 144 17.43 14.02 -2.12
N ALA A 145 18.51 14.67 -1.70
CA ALA A 145 18.78 14.98 -0.28
C ALA A 145 17.65 15.77 0.41
N GLN A 146 16.86 16.53 -0.36
CA GLN A 146 15.69 17.26 0.14
C GLN A 146 14.54 16.32 0.56
N LEU A 147 14.52 15.07 0.08
CA LEU A 147 13.50 14.07 0.41
C LEU A 147 14.00 13.09 1.48
N GLY A 148 15.31 12.93 1.64
CA GLY A 148 15.86 12.05 2.65
C GLY A 148 17.34 11.69 2.44
N PRO A 149 17.93 10.94 3.37
CA PRO A 149 19.34 10.57 3.34
C PRO A 149 19.66 9.58 2.22
N ARG A 150 20.92 9.51 1.78
CA ARG A 150 21.38 8.54 0.78
C ARG A 150 21.14 7.09 1.20
N PHE A 151 21.27 6.80 2.49
CA PHE A 151 21.13 5.47 3.08
C PHE A 151 20.10 5.53 4.22
N PRO A 152 18.79 5.45 3.90
CA PRO A 152 17.75 5.42 4.93
C PRO A 152 17.81 4.14 5.75
N ASP A 153 17.56 4.27 7.04
CA ASP A 153 17.40 3.11 7.92
C ASP A 153 16.04 2.42 7.67
N MET A 154 16.10 1.13 7.35
CA MET A 154 14.93 0.28 7.10
C MET A 154 14.66 -0.72 8.24
N HIS A 155 15.40 -0.65 9.35
CA HIS A 155 15.28 -1.62 10.45
C HIS A 155 13.86 -1.70 11.05
N ASN A 156 13.15 -0.58 11.10
CA ASN A 156 11.75 -0.51 11.53
C ASN A 156 10.91 0.18 10.43
N CYS A 157 10.86 -0.43 9.26
CA CYS A 157 10.19 0.17 8.10
C CYS A 157 8.67 0.23 8.24
N TYR A 158 8.08 -0.64 9.04
CA TYR A 158 6.69 -0.55 9.50
C TYR A 158 6.68 -0.06 10.94
N ASP A 159 5.83 0.93 11.22
CA ASP A 159 5.84 1.63 12.50
C ASP A 159 5.25 0.78 13.63
N LYS A 160 6.05 0.51 14.67
CA LYS A 160 5.66 -0.34 15.79
C LYS A 160 4.50 0.22 16.61
N SER A 161 4.36 1.55 16.69
CA SER A 161 3.26 2.17 17.42
C SER A 161 1.95 2.00 16.67
N LEU A 162 1.98 2.12 15.35
CA LEU A 162 0.81 1.85 14.49
C LEU A 162 0.43 0.36 14.53
N ILE A 163 1.40 -0.57 14.53
CA ILE A 163 1.16 -2.00 14.69
C ILE A 163 0.50 -2.30 16.04
N ALA A 164 1.02 -1.73 17.12
CA ALA A 164 0.44 -1.91 18.47
C ALA A 164 -0.99 -1.34 18.56
N ALA A 165 -1.23 -0.18 17.96
CA ALA A 165 -2.58 0.41 17.89
C ALA A 165 -3.55 -0.49 17.10
N ALA A 166 -3.09 -1.04 15.97
CA ALA A 166 -3.89 -1.98 15.18
C ALA A 166 -4.23 -3.26 15.96
N THR A 167 -3.27 -3.81 16.69
CA THR A 167 -3.47 -5.00 17.54
C THR A 167 -4.55 -4.75 18.58
N LYS A 168 -4.44 -3.64 19.32
CA LYS A 168 -5.44 -3.27 20.34
C LYS A 168 -6.84 -3.10 19.74
N ILE A 169 -6.95 -2.40 18.62
CA ILE A 169 -8.23 -2.21 17.94
C ILE A 169 -8.81 -3.55 17.46
N ALA A 170 -7.98 -4.44 16.94
CA ALA A 170 -8.40 -5.74 16.49
C ALA A 170 -8.96 -6.62 17.64
N GLU A 171 -8.35 -6.55 18.82
CA GLU A 171 -8.85 -7.20 20.04
C GLU A 171 -10.24 -6.64 20.43
N GLU A 172 -10.36 -5.31 20.46
CA GLU A 172 -11.64 -4.62 20.77
C GLU A 172 -12.77 -4.98 19.79
N GLU A 173 -12.45 -5.10 18.50
CA GLU A 173 -13.42 -5.38 17.43
C GLU A 173 -13.55 -6.87 17.10
N SER A 174 -12.88 -7.76 17.86
CA SER A 174 -12.86 -9.21 17.60
C SER A 174 -12.40 -9.56 16.17
N ILE A 175 -11.46 -8.78 15.63
CA ILE A 175 -10.84 -9.02 14.34
C ILE A 175 -9.60 -9.89 14.54
N LYS A 176 -9.58 -11.09 13.95
CA LYS A 176 -8.40 -11.93 13.96
C LYS A 176 -7.35 -11.33 13.02
N LEU A 177 -6.17 -11.01 13.54
CA LEU A 177 -5.00 -10.60 12.78
C LEU A 177 -3.95 -11.71 12.73
N GLN A 178 -3.28 -11.79 11.60
CA GLN A 178 -2.00 -12.46 11.43
C GLN A 178 -0.89 -11.41 11.40
N TYR A 179 0.35 -11.83 11.61
CA TYR A 179 1.53 -10.97 11.51
C TYR A 179 2.58 -11.69 10.70
N GLY A 180 3.31 -10.96 9.84
CA GLY A 180 4.29 -11.64 9.01
C GLY A 180 5.12 -10.73 8.13
N VAL A 181 6.05 -11.37 7.44
CA VAL A 181 7.01 -10.79 6.51
C VAL A 181 6.43 -10.88 5.08
N TYR A 182 6.34 -9.72 4.42
CA TYR A 182 5.86 -9.64 3.03
C TYR A 182 7.02 -9.74 2.05
N VAL A 183 6.94 -10.65 1.08
CA VAL A 183 7.90 -10.77 -0.02
C VAL A 183 7.37 -9.99 -1.22
N GLY A 184 8.11 -8.97 -1.65
CA GLY A 184 7.80 -8.19 -2.84
C GLY A 184 8.49 -8.76 -4.07
N GLY A 185 7.73 -9.33 -5.00
CA GLY A 185 8.18 -9.82 -6.31
C GLY A 185 7.75 -8.91 -7.45
N THR A 186 8.35 -9.05 -8.63
CA THR A 186 8.07 -8.18 -9.79
C THR A 186 6.76 -8.51 -10.50
N GLY A 187 6.31 -9.76 -10.49
CA GLY A 187 5.24 -10.23 -11.38
C GLY A 187 5.64 -10.11 -12.87
N PRO A 188 4.68 -10.16 -13.82
CA PRO A 188 3.23 -10.32 -13.65
C PRO A 188 2.74 -11.75 -13.43
N THR A 189 3.61 -12.74 -13.53
CA THR A 189 3.22 -14.13 -13.28
C THR A 189 2.98 -14.37 -11.80
N PHE A 190 1.98 -15.18 -11.47
CA PHE A 190 1.90 -15.76 -10.13
C PHE A 190 3.11 -16.68 -9.91
N GLU A 191 3.44 -16.87 -8.66
CA GLU A 191 4.60 -17.64 -8.25
C GLU A 191 4.42 -19.14 -8.54
N THR A 192 5.50 -19.78 -8.98
CA THR A 192 5.58 -21.24 -9.06
C THR A 192 5.63 -21.86 -7.66
N GLN A 193 5.33 -23.15 -7.56
CA GLN A 193 5.49 -23.91 -6.31
C GLN A 193 6.93 -23.88 -5.77
N ALA A 194 7.93 -23.80 -6.66
CA ALA A 194 9.33 -23.68 -6.26
C ALA A 194 9.65 -22.30 -5.66
N GLU A 195 9.08 -21.23 -6.23
CA GLU A 195 9.22 -19.87 -5.70
C GLU A 195 8.54 -19.73 -4.34
N TYR A 196 7.36 -20.28 -4.13
CA TYR A 196 6.72 -20.30 -2.80
C TYR A 196 7.57 -21.04 -1.77
N ARG A 197 8.16 -22.19 -2.12
CA ARG A 197 9.10 -22.89 -1.21
C ARG A 197 10.35 -22.05 -0.94
N TYR A 198 10.90 -21.40 -1.95
CA TYR A 198 12.04 -20.49 -1.79
C TYR A 198 11.69 -19.32 -0.86
N PHE A 199 10.56 -18.65 -1.06
CA PHE A 199 10.12 -17.54 -0.22
C PHE A 199 9.92 -17.96 1.23
N LYS A 200 9.41 -19.18 1.46
CA LYS A 200 9.31 -19.74 2.81
C LYS A 200 10.68 -19.95 3.45
N VAL A 201 11.65 -20.47 2.71
CA VAL A 201 13.02 -20.72 3.21
C VAL A 201 13.70 -19.41 3.62
N ILE A 202 13.50 -18.33 2.88
CA ILE A 202 14.08 -17.02 3.20
C ILE A 202 13.31 -16.25 4.27
N GLY A 203 12.21 -16.80 4.80
CA GLY A 203 11.47 -16.23 5.93
C GLY A 203 10.24 -15.40 5.55
N GLY A 204 9.71 -15.53 4.34
CA GLY A 204 8.48 -14.88 3.91
C GLY A 204 7.22 -15.59 4.42
N ASP A 205 6.20 -14.81 4.78
CA ASP A 205 4.87 -15.28 5.22
C ASP A 205 3.77 -15.04 4.18
N ALA A 206 3.94 -14.04 3.32
CA ALA A 206 3.06 -13.75 2.19
C ALA A 206 3.86 -13.15 1.04
N ALA A 207 3.41 -13.33 -0.20
CA ALA A 207 4.04 -12.78 -1.39
C ALA A 207 3.06 -11.97 -2.24
N GLY A 208 3.58 -10.91 -2.89
CA GLY A 208 2.81 -10.12 -3.85
C GLY A 208 3.71 -9.16 -4.64
N MET A 209 3.10 -8.34 -5.50
CA MET A 209 3.79 -7.61 -6.57
C MET A 209 3.79 -6.09 -6.36
N SER A 210 3.69 -5.62 -5.08
CA SER A 210 3.50 -4.20 -4.76
C SER A 210 4.10 -3.83 -3.41
N THR A 211 3.70 -2.68 -2.87
CA THR A 211 3.87 -2.27 -1.45
C THR A 211 5.30 -1.96 -1.04
N VAL A 212 6.26 -2.84 -1.26
CA VAL A 212 7.64 -2.65 -0.83
C VAL A 212 8.27 -1.36 -1.37
N PRO A 213 8.15 -1.02 -2.67
CA PRO A 213 8.69 0.24 -3.19
C PRO A 213 8.06 1.48 -2.56
N GLU A 214 6.75 1.44 -2.27
CA GLU A 214 6.01 2.54 -1.62
C GLU A 214 6.50 2.74 -0.18
N VAL A 215 6.70 1.65 0.55
CA VAL A 215 7.26 1.68 1.91
C VAL A 215 8.69 2.22 1.91
N ILE A 216 9.55 1.79 0.98
CA ILE A 216 10.92 2.26 0.87
C ILE A 216 10.96 3.80 0.69
N VAL A 217 10.16 4.36 -0.23
CA VAL A 217 10.17 5.82 -0.44
C VAL A 217 9.51 6.58 0.69
N ALA A 218 8.49 6.03 1.34
CA ALA A 218 7.89 6.63 2.52
C ALA A 218 8.89 6.73 3.67
N ARG A 219 9.61 5.64 3.95
CA ARG A 219 10.67 5.61 4.98
C ARG A 219 11.85 6.49 4.63
N HIS A 220 12.24 6.57 3.36
CA HIS A 220 13.25 7.53 2.89
C HIS A 220 12.87 8.98 3.28
N MET A 221 11.57 9.32 3.27
CA MET A 221 11.03 10.63 3.66
C MET A 221 10.60 10.69 5.14
N SER A 222 10.99 9.71 5.95
CA SER A 222 10.68 9.61 7.39
C SER A 222 9.19 9.53 7.71
N ILE A 223 8.35 9.06 6.78
CA ILE A 223 6.92 8.86 7.03
C ILE A 223 6.70 7.53 7.74
N PRO A 224 6.02 7.48 8.90
CA PRO A 224 5.56 6.25 9.52
C PRO A 224 4.59 5.49 8.60
N VAL A 225 4.81 4.18 8.47
CA VAL A 225 4.02 3.32 7.58
C VAL A 225 3.32 2.23 8.37
N PHE A 226 2.04 2.01 8.05
CA PHE A 226 1.27 0.84 8.46
C PHE A 226 0.86 0.04 7.22
N GLY A 227 1.07 -1.27 7.23
CA GLY A 227 0.76 -2.15 6.10
C GLY A 227 -0.12 -3.33 6.49
N VAL A 228 -1.16 -3.60 5.69
CA VAL A 228 -2.01 -4.78 5.82
C VAL A 228 -2.09 -5.52 4.49
N SER A 229 -1.92 -6.82 4.55
CA SER A 229 -2.08 -7.74 3.44
C SER A 229 -3.33 -8.59 3.63
N VAL A 230 -4.17 -8.70 2.62
CA VAL A 230 -5.27 -9.68 2.58
C VAL A 230 -4.74 -10.95 1.93
N ILE A 231 -4.83 -12.06 2.63
CA ILE A 231 -4.46 -13.38 2.08
C ILE A 231 -5.58 -13.84 1.14
N THR A 232 -5.30 -13.90 -0.15
CA THR A 232 -6.30 -14.19 -1.19
C THR A 232 -6.22 -15.61 -1.74
N ASN A 233 -5.07 -16.25 -1.57
CA ASN A 233 -4.81 -17.64 -1.92
C ASN A 233 -3.72 -18.21 -1.01
N CYS A 234 -3.60 -19.53 -0.93
CA CYS A 234 -2.53 -20.19 -0.19
C CYS A 234 -1.56 -20.83 -1.21
N GLY A 235 -0.39 -20.19 -1.37
CA GLY A 235 0.56 -20.54 -2.42
C GLY A 235 1.19 -21.92 -2.31
N LEU A 236 1.14 -22.57 -1.14
CA LEU A 236 1.61 -23.94 -0.91
C LEU A 236 0.47 -24.99 -0.99
N SER A 237 -0.75 -24.58 -1.38
CA SER A 237 -1.85 -25.51 -1.67
C SER A 237 -1.86 -25.94 -3.14
N ASP A 238 -2.57 -27.01 -3.45
CA ASP A 238 -2.79 -27.44 -4.84
C ASP A 238 -3.90 -26.65 -5.55
N GLU A 239 -4.53 -25.69 -4.84
CA GLU A 239 -5.56 -24.82 -5.41
C GLU A 239 -4.94 -23.71 -6.26
N VAL A 240 -5.39 -23.62 -7.51
CA VAL A 240 -4.97 -22.55 -8.45
C VAL A 240 -5.99 -21.40 -8.30
N GLY A 241 -5.54 -20.25 -7.80
CA GLY A 241 -6.34 -19.03 -7.80
C GLY A 241 -6.09 -18.19 -9.06
N ASP A 242 -7.12 -17.47 -9.51
CA ASP A 242 -7.03 -16.49 -10.58
C ASP A 242 -7.20 -15.05 -10.05
N HIS A 243 -7.10 -14.05 -10.93
CA HIS A 243 -7.22 -12.64 -10.55
C HIS A 243 -8.62 -12.28 -10.06
N GLU A 244 -9.67 -12.92 -10.58
CA GLU A 244 -11.05 -12.71 -10.13
C GLU A 244 -11.25 -13.23 -8.69
N ASP A 245 -10.63 -14.35 -8.36
CA ASP A 245 -10.61 -14.89 -7.00
C ASP A 245 -9.91 -13.93 -6.04
N VAL A 246 -8.76 -13.37 -6.45
CA VAL A 246 -8.04 -12.35 -5.67
C VAL A 246 -8.92 -11.14 -5.38
N GLN A 247 -9.63 -10.61 -6.38
CA GLN A 247 -10.55 -9.48 -6.20
C GLN A 247 -11.71 -9.84 -5.27
N ARG A 248 -12.31 -11.01 -5.45
CA ARG A 248 -13.45 -11.49 -4.64
C ARG A 248 -13.07 -11.67 -3.16
N GLN A 249 -11.93 -12.28 -2.87
CA GLN A 249 -11.46 -12.48 -1.50
C GLN A 249 -11.01 -11.15 -0.88
N GLY A 250 -10.35 -10.28 -1.64
CA GLY A 250 -10.02 -8.93 -1.22
C GLY A 250 -11.26 -8.15 -0.77
N LYS A 251 -12.33 -8.18 -1.56
CA LYS A 251 -13.59 -7.51 -1.24
C LYS A 251 -14.25 -8.05 0.04
N LYS A 252 -14.26 -9.37 0.25
CA LYS A 252 -14.82 -9.98 1.46
C LYS A 252 -14.03 -9.60 2.72
N ALA A 253 -12.71 -9.61 2.65
CA ALA A 253 -11.85 -9.25 3.78
C ALA A 253 -11.79 -7.74 4.02
N GLY A 254 -12.05 -6.95 2.97
CA GLY A 254 -12.06 -5.48 2.99
C GLY A 254 -12.94 -4.87 4.08
N VAL A 255 -14.07 -5.50 4.40
CA VAL A 255 -14.96 -5.04 5.48
C VAL A 255 -14.25 -4.98 6.83
N ARG A 256 -13.47 -6.02 7.18
CA ARG A 256 -12.71 -6.05 8.44
C ARG A 256 -11.53 -5.08 8.42
N MET A 257 -10.84 -4.96 7.29
CA MET A 257 -9.79 -3.97 7.09
C MET A 257 -10.34 -2.55 7.21
N GLU A 258 -11.55 -2.30 6.69
CA GLU A 258 -12.23 -1.01 6.82
C GLU A 258 -12.40 -0.60 8.27
N VAL A 259 -12.94 -1.48 9.11
CA VAL A 259 -13.10 -1.22 10.54
C VAL A 259 -11.76 -0.87 11.17
N LEU A 260 -10.74 -1.67 10.88
CA LEU A 260 -9.39 -1.47 11.41
C LEU A 260 -8.83 -0.09 11.01
N PHE A 261 -8.84 0.24 9.71
CA PHE A 261 -8.29 1.50 9.21
C PHE A 261 -9.04 2.72 9.75
N ARG A 262 -10.37 2.69 9.77
CA ARG A 262 -11.18 3.79 10.31
C ARG A 262 -10.87 4.07 11.78
N ARG A 263 -10.84 3.00 12.62
CA ARG A 263 -10.51 3.12 14.03
C ARG A 263 -9.08 3.60 14.26
N MET A 264 -8.12 3.14 13.47
CA MET A 264 -6.74 3.62 13.54
C MET A 264 -6.65 5.10 13.17
N ILE A 265 -7.24 5.51 12.05
CA ILE A 265 -7.22 6.89 11.56
C ILE A 265 -7.85 7.84 12.58
N LYS A 266 -8.96 7.44 13.22
CA LYS A 266 -9.61 8.20 14.29
C LYS A 266 -8.66 8.50 15.46
N ASN A 267 -7.78 7.57 15.78
CA ASN A 267 -6.93 7.60 16.98
C ASN A 267 -5.51 8.16 16.72
N LEU A 268 -5.20 8.68 15.51
CA LEU A 268 -3.92 9.30 15.17
C LEU A 268 -3.68 10.68 15.87
#